data_244b0e01bb5bf299c0d671f801f71fa1
#
_entry.id   244b0e01bb5bf299c0d671f801f71fa1
#
_cell.length_a   1.000
_cell.length_b   1.000
_cell.length_c   1.000
_cell.angle_alpha   90.00
_cell.angle_beta   90.00
_cell.angle_gamma   90.00
#
_symmetry.space_group_name_H-M   'P 1'
#
loop_
_entity.id
_entity.type
_entity.pdbx_description
1 polymer ?
#
loop_
_entity_poly.entity_id
_entity_poly.type
_entity_poly.pdbx_seq_one_letter_code
_entity_poly.pdbx_strand_id
1 'polypeptide(L)'
;MNKWTRTVMMIACSLFVFAAAAQGAVDTRSHIFDSNVRSLKVYLGNNMYIPPVLMMGGDDRLVVNFDYLDYSVHYLRYSVTHCNADWQPSQLVESEYVSGFNYADIDDYESSEATYVHYYNYQFTLPNNDMEFLVSGNYLLSVYEQDDPSEILFQTRFSVCEGKVRVAPQVTSRTDVEYNNRFQQVSFGVHFKPGQIRDPYSELTCVVSQNSRQDNAVTVKRPTMVGVDHVTYEHNRDLIFPAGNEFRRFETVWAHNMNMGVQRIKYFEPMYHAELMVDEPRSPLQYLYDKTQFGRFTIRNAEAYGENVLQADYMITHFTLNTSGKLNGGKVVLYGEFLDGYPDSQTVMNYDAGSGCYTADILLKQGAYNYLYLWVPDGTTVGQTSLIEGDHYETVNEYLIKVYDRPMGERYDHLVGYGVAYSGQ
;
A
#
# COMPACT_ATOMS: atom_id res chain seq x y z
N MET A 1 26.76 26.47 53.36
CA MET A 1 25.91 25.72 52.45
C MET A 1 25.81 24.27 52.95
N ASN A 2 24.66 23.94 53.53
CA ASN A 2 24.45 22.68 54.27
C ASN A 2 24.40 21.47 53.32
N LYS A 3 24.89 20.32 53.80
CA LYS A 3 24.88 19.05 53.08
C LYS A 3 23.52 18.67 52.49
N TRP A 4 22.42 19.15 53.08
CA TRP A 4 21.06 18.94 52.61
C TRP A 4 20.70 19.68 51.31
N THR A 5 21.25 20.85 51.08
CA THR A 5 21.03 21.63 49.85
C THR A 5 21.74 21.01 48.62
N ARG A 6 22.86 20.29 48.84
CA ARG A 6 23.58 19.56 47.76
C ARG A 6 22.86 18.26 47.37
N THR A 7 22.24 17.57 48.31
CA THR A 7 21.47 16.32 48.03
C THR A 7 20.15 16.63 47.31
N VAL A 8 19.48 17.72 47.66
CA VAL A 8 18.24 18.12 46.97
C VAL A 8 18.53 18.64 45.55
N MET A 9 19.69 19.27 45.34
CA MET A 9 20.08 19.75 43.99
C MET A 9 20.58 18.60 43.07
N MET A 10 21.14 17.50 43.61
CA MET A 10 21.48 16.30 42.83
C MET A 10 20.24 15.44 42.47
N ILE A 11 19.20 15.41 43.33
CA ILE A 11 17.95 14.71 43.06
C ILE A 11 17.12 15.48 42.03
N ALA A 12 17.18 16.82 42.02
CA ALA A 12 16.50 17.64 41.00
C ALA A 12 17.15 17.52 39.60
N CYS A 13 18.49 17.34 39.51
CA CYS A 13 19.17 17.10 38.22
C CYS A 13 18.98 15.69 37.69
N SER A 14 18.70 14.68 38.52
CA SER A 14 18.47 13.31 38.07
C SER A 14 17.03 13.04 37.58
N LEU A 15 16.09 13.95 37.90
CA LEU A 15 14.70 13.85 37.45
C LEU A 15 14.42 14.51 36.08
N PHE A 16 15.41 15.24 35.52
CA PHE A 16 15.25 15.88 34.21
C PHE A 16 15.82 15.06 33.04
N VAL A 17 16.38 13.87 33.27
CA VAL A 17 16.98 13.02 32.23
C VAL A 17 16.06 11.87 31.79
N PHE A 18 14.89 11.67 32.41
CA PHE A 18 13.97 10.56 32.09
C PHE A 18 12.66 10.95 31.37
N ALA A 19 12.57 12.17 30.82
CA ALA A 19 11.40 12.60 30.06
C ALA A 19 11.61 12.62 28.52
N ALA A 20 12.63 11.92 28.02
CA ALA A 20 12.93 11.87 26.59
C ALA A 20 13.00 10.42 26.07
N ALA A 21 12.01 9.58 26.37
CA ALA A 21 11.92 8.27 25.74
C ALA A 21 10.52 7.67 25.90
N ALA A 22 9.55 8.24 25.26
CA ALA A 22 8.35 7.57 24.77
C ALA A 22 7.67 8.50 23.75
N GLN A 23 8.38 8.95 22.73
CA GLN A 23 7.70 9.20 21.47
C GLN A 23 7.31 7.82 20.97
N GLY A 24 6.02 7.47 21.11
CA GLY A 24 5.48 6.29 20.45
C GLY A 24 5.91 6.33 18.99
N ALA A 25 6.23 5.17 18.42
CA ALA A 25 6.59 5.07 17.01
C ALA A 25 5.54 5.84 16.19
N VAL A 26 5.99 6.78 15.37
CA VAL A 26 5.10 7.56 14.49
C VAL A 26 4.42 6.55 13.57
N ASP A 27 3.09 6.57 13.50
CA ASP A 27 2.37 5.72 12.54
C ASP A 27 2.57 6.29 11.14
N THR A 28 3.37 5.58 10.36
CA THR A 28 3.71 5.94 8.99
C THR A 28 3.02 5.04 7.96
N ARG A 29 1.97 4.30 8.35
CA ARG A 29 1.18 3.51 7.39
C ARG A 29 0.35 4.43 6.52
N SER A 30 0.03 3.97 5.31
CA SER A 30 -1.04 4.60 4.52
C SER A 30 -2.32 4.59 5.36
N HIS A 31 -2.99 5.74 5.48
CA HIS A 31 -4.21 5.87 6.27
C HIS A 31 -5.06 7.04 5.79
N ILE A 32 -6.37 6.81 5.69
CA ILE A 32 -7.37 7.84 5.38
C ILE A 32 -8.06 8.20 6.69
N PHE A 33 -7.80 9.41 7.18
CA PHE A 33 -8.35 9.91 8.43
C PHE A 33 -9.72 10.56 8.23
N ASP A 34 -9.90 11.32 7.13
CA ASP A 34 -11.18 11.91 6.78
C ASP A 34 -12.02 10.96 5.95
N SER A 35 -13.21 10.67 6.44
CA SER A 35 -14.17 9.78 5.78
C SER A 35 -14.71 10.31 4.44
N ASN A 36 -14.49 11.57 4.10
CA ASN A 36 -14.88 12.14 2.80
C ASN A 36 -13.84 11.88 1.71
N VAL A 37 -12.59 11.56 2.07
CA VAL A 37 -11.57 11.17 1.09
C VAL A 37 -11.89 9.78 0.54
N ARG A 38 -11.96 9.68 -0.79
CA ARG A 38 -12.25 8.44 -1.51
C ARG A 38 -11.39 8.28 -2.75
N SER A 39 -11.36 7.07 -3.28
CA SER A 39 -10.73 6.71 -4.56
C SER A 39 -9.27 7.14 -4.66
N LEU A 40 -8.57 7.17 -3.51
CA LEU A 40 -7.16 7.54 -3.47
C LEU A 40 -6.34 6.59 -4.33
N LYS A 41 -5.60 7.15 -5.27
CA LYS A 41 -4.73 6.42 -6.17
C LYS A 41 -3.38 7.11 -6.32
N VAL A 42 -2.31 6.32 -6.19
CA VAL A 42 -0.92 6.77 -6.36
C VAL A 42 -0.26 5.88 -7.39
N TYR A 43 0.17 6.46 -8.52
CA TYR A 43 0.72 5.69 -9.62
C TYR A 43 1.79 6.48 -10.38
N LEU A 44 2.57 5.79 -11.22
CA LEU A 44 3.70 6.37 -11.92
C LEU A 44 3.34 6.69 -13.39
N GLY A 45 3.45 7.95 -13.78
CA GLY A 45 3.15 8.42 -15.13
C GLY A 45 1.74 8.05 -15.57
N ASN A 46 1.60 7.46 -16.75
CA ASN A 46 0.32 6.98 -17.29
C ASN A 46 0.08 5.48 -17.02
N ASN A 47 0.92 4.84 -16.21
CA ASN A 47 0.85 3.41 -15.96
C ASN A 47 0.51 3.12 -14.49
N MET A 48 -0.77 2.87 -14.24
CA MET A 48 -1.29 2.53 -12.91
C MET A 48 -1.10 1.06 -12.50
N TYR A 49 -0.39 0.27 -13.32
CA TYR A 49 -0.16 -1.16 -13.09
C TYR A 49 1.24 -1.49 -12.60
N ILE A 50 2.09 -0.49 -12.40
CA ILE A 50 3.44 -0.67 -11.86
C ILE A 50 3.52 -0.07 -10.44
N PRO A 51 4.41 -0.62 -9.59
CA PRO A 51 4.61 -0.08 -8.25
C PRO A 51 5.02 1.41 -8.27
N PRO A 52 4.58 2.24 -7.31
CA PRO A 52 4.89 3.67 -7.25
C PRO A 52 6.34 3.92 -6.75
N VAL A 53 7.32 3.55 -7.58
CA VAL A 53 8.76 3.76 -7.34
C VAL A 53 9.29 4.72 -8.40
N LEU A 54 9.48 5.97 -8.01
CA LEU A 54 9.99 7.03 -8.87
C LEU A 54 11.52 6.88 -9.05
N MET A 55 12.02 7.03 -10.28
CA MET A 55 13.46 7.07 -10.52
C MET A 55 13.97 8.50 -10.32
N MET A 56 15.00 8.65 -9.47
CA MET A 56 15.63 9.94 -9.19
C MET A 56 16.24 10.53 -10.48
N GLY A 57 15.90 11.78 -10.77
CA GLY A 57 16.37 12.47 -11.98
C GLY A 57 15.77 11.94 -13.30
N GLY A 58 14.77 11.06 -13.24
CA GLY A 58 14.01 10.60 -14.39
C GLY A 58 12.91 11.58 -14.81
N ASP A 59 12.32 11.32 -15.98
CA ASP A 59 11.23 12.14 -16.53
C ASP A 59 9.85 11.72 -16.01
N ASP A 60 9.75 10.54 -15.41
CA ASP A 60 8.49 10.05 -14.84
C ASP A 60 8.01 10.92 -13.66
N ARG A 61 6.69 10.99 -13.52
CA ARG A 61 6.03 11.71 -12.43
C ARG A 61 5.13 10.75 -11.67
N LEU A 62 5.17 10.83 -10.36
CA LEU A 62 4.17 10.21 -9.49
C LEU A 62 2.90 11.03 -9.60
N VAL A 63 1.78 10.41 -9.91
CA VAL A 63 0.46 11.03 -9.92
C VAL A 63 -0.27 10.61 -8.65
N VAL A 64 -0.81 11.59 -7.93
CA VAL A 64 -1.71 11.40 -6.80
C VAL A 64 -3.06 11.93 -7.21
N ASN A 65 -4.07 11.08 -7.20
CA ASN A 65 -5.45 11.42 -7.56
C ASN A 65 -6.39 10.89 -6.48
N PHE A 66 -7.33 11.71 -6.05
CA PHE A 66 -8.34 11.34 -5.05
C PHE A 66 -9.57 12.22 -5.18
N ASP A 67 -10.69 11.76 -4.62
CA ASP A 67 -11.91 12.53 -4.52
C ASP A 67 -12.13 12.99 -3.07
N TYR A 68 -12.71 14.18 -2.92
CA TYR A 68 -13.24 14.68 -1.67
C TYR A 68 -14.75 14.86 -1.81
N LEU A 69 -15.52 14.12 -1.02
CA LEU A 69 -16.98 14.11 -1.09
C LEU A 69 -17.57 15.31 -0.33
N ASP A 70 -17.79 16.42 -1.02
CA ASP A 70 -18.45 17.62 -0.50
C ASP A 70 -19.05 18.41 -1.66
N TYR A 71 -19.95 19.35 -1.35
CA TYR A 71 -20.48 20.36 -2.26
C TYR A 71 -19.62 21.62 -2.34
N SER A 72 -18.66 21.77 -1.44
CA SER A 72 -17.73 22.90 -1.36
C SER A 72 -16.33 22.49 -1.74
N VAL A 73 -15.58 23.41 -2.34
CA VAL A 73 -14.14 23.24 -2.58
C VAL A 73 -13.39 23.33 -1.27
N HIS A 74 -12.46 22.41 -1.06
CA HIS A 74 -11.50 22.44 0.03
C HIS A 74 -10.14 22.88 -0.50
N TYR A 75 -9.50 23.81 0.18
CA TYR A 75 -8.15 24.27 -0.16
C TYR A 75 -7.15 23.38 0.55
N LEU A 76 -6.55 22.49 -0.21
CA LEU A 76 -5.71 21.41 0.29
C LEU A 76 -4.25 21.68 0.00
N ARG A 77 -3.42 21.13 0.86
CA ARG A 77 -1.97 21.21 0.81
C ARG A 77 -1.36 19.85 1.08
N TYR A 78 -0.19 19.60 0.52
CA TYR A 78 0.56 18.38 0.81
C TYR A 78 1.97 18.68 1.30
N SER A 79 2.53 17.72 2.03
CA SER A 79 3.93 17.66 2.45
C SER A 79 4.44 16.25 2.42
N VAL A 80 5.76 16.06 2.51
CA VAL A 80 6.38 14.74 2.53
C VAL A 80 7.30 14.57 3.74
N THR A 81 7.38 13.36 4.26
CA THR A 81 8.35 12.96 5.29
C THR A 81 9.24 11.85 4.74
N HIS A 82 10.54 12.05 4.78
CA HIS A 82 11.50 11.04 4.37
C HIS A 82 11.62 9.94 5.41
N CYS A 83 11.53 8.67 4.98
CA CYS A 83 11.55 7.48 5.82
C CYS A 83 12.64 6.49 5.39
N ASN A 84 13.14 5.72 6.37
CA ASN A 84 14.05 4.60 6.16
C ASN A 84 13.35 3.36 5.58
N ALA A 85 14.09 2.28 5.36
CA ALA A 85 13.58 1.01 4.84
C ALA A 85 12.42 0.42 5.66
N ASP A 86 12.41 0.67 6.97
CA ASP A 86 11.38 0.25 7.93
C ASP A 86 10.20 1.24 8.05
N TRP A 87 10.17 2.24 7.19
CA TRP A 87 9.19 3.33 7.18
C TRP A 87 9.24 4.27 8.41
N GLN A 88 10.22 4.13 9.31
CA GLN A 88 10.41 5.12 10.35
C GLN A 88 11.02 6.40 9.75
N PRO A 89 10.62 7.58 10.22
CA PRO A 89 11.19 8.84 9.76
C PRO A 89 12.73 8.82 9.87
N SER A 90 13.41 9.31 8.87
CA SER A 90 14.87 9.41 8.89
C SER A 90 15.33 10.56 9.81
N GLN A 91 16.64 10.64 10.03
CA GLN A 91 17.25 11.72 10.80
C GLN A 91 17.57 12.97 9.97
N LEU A 92 17.10 13.02 8.73
CA LEU A 92 17.27 14.16 7.84
C LEU A 92 16.30 15.28 8.19
N VAL A 93 16.74 16.53 8.06
CA VAL A 93 15.85 17.69 8.10
C VAL A 93 15.29 17.96 6.70
N GLU A 94 14.17 18.65 6.62
CA GLU A 94 13.40 18.83 5.38
C GLU A 94 14.25 19.35 4.20
N SER A 95 15.10 20.35 4.44
CA SER A 95 15.98 20.91 3.41
C SER A 95 17.09 19.96 2.89
N GLU A 96 17.25 18.80 3.50
CA GLU A 96 18.20 17.77 3.06
C GLU A 96 17.57 16.78 2.08
N TYR A 97 16.21 16.61 2.10
CA TYR A 97 15.55 15.66 1.23
C TYR A 97 14.58 16.30 0.22
N VAL A 98 14.19 17.58 0.41
CA VAL A 98 13.36 18.34 -0.53
C VAL A 98 14.05 19.65 -0.90
N SER A 99 14.04 19.98 -2.19
CA SER A 99 14.39 21.31 -2.70
C SER A 99 13.13 22.18 -2.68
N GLY A 100 13.25 23.40 -2.17
CA GLY A 100 12.12 24.30 -1.99
C GLY A 100 11.48 24.20 -0.61
N PHE A 101 10.18 24.44 -0.54
CA PHE A 101 9.40 24.27 0.70
C PHE A 101 8.84 22.86 0.77
N ASN A 102 8.82 22.26 1.97
CA ASN A 102 8.20 20.95 2.17
C ASN A 102 6.67 21.05 2.29
N TYR A 103 6.07 21.90 1.47
CA TYR A 103 4.63 21.97 1.25
C TYR A 103 4.32 22.61 -0.10
N ALA A 104 3.20 22.24 -0.70
CA ALA A 104 2.64 22.93 -1.85
C ALA A 104 1.12 22.81 -1.85
N ASP A 105 0.45 23.78 -2.46
CA ASP A 105 -0.99 23.80 -2.58
C ASP A 105 -1.45 22.86 -3.70
N ILE A 106 -2.67 22.31 -3.59
CA ILE A 106 -3.27 21.46 -4.61
C ILE A 106 -4.28 22.31 -5.38
N ASP A 107 -3.85 22.84 -6.51
CA ASP A 107 -4.65 23.78 -7.34
C ASP A 107 -5.40 23.08 -8.47
N ASP A 108 -5.06 21.83 -8.80
CA ASP A 108 -5.72 21.04 -9.84
C ASP A 108 -6.86 20.24 -9.23
N TYR A 109 -8.09 20.79 -9.32
CA TYR A 109 -9.30 20.14 -8.88
C TYR A 109 -10.48 20.48 -9.77
N GLU A 110 -11.35 19.48 -9.98
CA GLU A 110 -12.57 19.63 -10.79
C GLU A 110 -13.79 19.03 -10.08
N SER A 111 -14.94 19.66 -10.28
CA SER A 111 -16.21 19.18 -9.72
C SER A 111 -16.73 17.98 -10.52
N SER A 112 -17.34 17.03 -9.83
CA SER A 112 -18.08 15.93 -10.47
C SER A 112 -19.21 16.45 -11.33
N GLU A 113 -19.52 15.71 -12.40
CA GLU A 113 -20.53 16.06 -13.40
C GLU A 113 -21.60 14.97 -13.51
N ALA A 114 -22.86 15.36 -13.42
CA ALA A 114 -24.00 14.46 -13.61
C ALA A 114 -23.98 13.21 -12.69
N THR A 115 -23.49 13.35 -11.46
CA THR A 115 -23.45 12.31 -10.44
C THR A 115 -24.48 12.56 -9.34
N TYR A 116 -24.95 11.50 -8.68
CA TYR A 116 -25.83 11.59 -7.51
C TYR A 116 -25.04 11.97 -6.26
N VAL A 117 -23.83 11.43 -6.13
CA VAL A 117 -22.89 11.79 -5.06
C VAL A 117 -21.96 12.87 -5.58
N HIS A 118 -22.01 14.05 -4.99
CA HIS A 118 -21.16 15.16 -5.38
C HIS A 118 -19.77 15.01 -4.77
N TYR A 119 -18.73 15.30 -5.55
CA TYR A 119 -17.34 15.32 -5.11
C TYR A 119 -16.50 16.30 -5.93
N TYR A 120 -15.36 16.69 -5.39
CA TYR A 120 -14.28 17.30 -6.15
C TYR A 120 -13.18 16.27 -6.34
N ASN A 121 -12.72 16.10 -7.58
CA ASN A 121 -11.54 15.29 -7.90
C ASN A 121 -10.32 16.19 -7.85
N TYR A 122 -9.33 15.80 -7.04
CA TYR A 122 -8.06 16.47 -6.88
C TYR A 122 -6.95 15.65 -7.51
N GLN A 123 -6.02 16.34 -8.19
CA GLN A 123 -4.86 15.71 -8.78
C GLN A 123 -3.62 16.59 -8.64
N PHE A 124 -2.48 15.96 -8.39
CA PHE A 124 -1.19 16.61 -8.48
C PHE A 124 -0.09 15.61 -8.83
N THR A 125 1.07 16.10 -9.23
CA THR A 125 2.20 15.26 -9.62
C THR A 125 3.45 15.60 -8.82
N LEU A 126 4.31 14.60 -8.59
CA LEU A 126 5.61 14.73 -7.93
C LEU A 126 6.71 14.02 -8.74
N PRO A 127 7.94 14.58 -8.81
CA PRO A 127 8.29 15.95 -8.42
C PRO A 127 7.62 16.98 -9.34
N ASN A 128 7.54 18.22 -8.89
CA ASN A 128 7.04 19.36 -9.66
C ASN A 128 7.93 20.60 -9.45
N ASN A 129 7.48 21.78 -9.90
CA ASN A 129 8.26 23.01 -9.79
C ASN A 129 8.44 23.49 -8.35
N ASP A 130 7.54 23.10 -7.43
CA ASP A 130 7.54 23.53 -6.04
C ASP A 130 8.30 22.57 -5.13
N MET A 131 8.41 21.29 -5.54
CA MET A 131 9.00 20.22 -4.75
C MET A 131 9.79 19.23 -5.60
N GLU A 132 11.11 19.19 -5.39
CA GLU A 132 12.01 18.18 -5.96
C GLU A 132 12.65 17.32 -4.87
N PHE A 133 12.86 16.03 -5.16
CA PHE A 133 13.52 15.10 -4.24
C PHE A 133 15.03 15.15 -4.39
N LEU A 134 15.74 15.45 -3.30
CA LEU A 134 17.20 15.54 -3.27
C LEU A 134 17.88 14.21 -2.94
N VAL A 135 17.17 13.30 -2.28
CA VAL A 135 17.68 12.00 -1.84
C VAL A 135 16.71 10.88 -2.17
N SER A 136 17.23 9.66 -2.28
CA SER A 136 16.44 8.45 -2.45
C SER A 136 15.94 7.92 -1.11
N GLY A 137 14.94 7.05 -1.14
CA GLY A 137 14.39 6.40 0.04
C GLY A 137 12.88 6.22 -0.06
N ASN A 138 12.27 5.99 1.08
CA ASN A 138 10.82 5.98 1.21
C ASN A 138 10.31 7.38 1.59
N TYR A 139 9.12 7.70 1.13
CA TYR A 139 8.47 8.96 1.41
C TYR A 139 7.02 8.72 1.84
N LEU A 140 6.64 9.30 2.97
CA LEU A 140 5.26 9.40 3.42
C LEU A 140 4.71 10.76 2.96
N LEU A 141 3.73 10.72 2.07
CA LEU A 141 2.98 11.90 1.64
C LEU A 141 1.83 12.13 2.61
N SER A 142 1.65 13.35 3.08
CA SER A 142 0.53 13.79 3.91
C SER A 142 -0.24 14.90 3.21
N VAL A 143 -1.56 14.78 3.13
CA VAL A 143 -2.46 15.82 2.62
C VAL A 143 -3.33 16.32 3.76
N TYR A 144 -3.49 17.64 3.84
CA TYR A 144 -4.17 18.33 4.95
C TYR A 144 -4.85 19.62 4.47
N GLU A 145 -5.73 20.17 5.29
CA GLU A 145 -6.36 21.47 5.04
C GLU A 145 -5.32 22.59 5.11
N GLN A 146 -5.37 23.54 4.16
CA GLN A 146 -4.39 24.62 4.05
C GLN A 146 -4.26 25.45 5.33
N ASP A 147 -5.39 25.70 5.99
CA ASP A 147 -5.47 26.54 7.19
C ASP A 147 -5.16 25.78 8.49
N ASP A 148 -5.20 24.43 8.46
CA ASP A 148 -4.88 23.60 9.64
C ASP A 148 -3.98 22.41 9.27
N PRO A 149 -2.65 22.57 9.29
CA PRO A 149 -1.71 21.49 9.03
C PRO A 149 -1.77 20.30 10.02
N SER A 150 -2.48 20.45 11.12
CA SER A 150 -2.67 19.36 12.09
C SER A 150 -3.83 18.43 11.70
N GLU A 151 -4.73 18.88 10.83
CA GLU A 151 -5.85 18.10 10.33
C GLU A 151 -5.46 17.35 9.05
N ILE A 152 -4.77 16.23 9.24
CA ILE A 152 -4.34 15.36 8.13
C ILE A 152 -5.55 14.60 7.62
N LEU A 153 -5.85 14.75 6.33
CA LEU A 153 -6.95 14.04 5.65
C LEU A 153 -6.56 12.61 5.31
N PHE A 154 -5.36 12.43 4.78
CA PHE A 154 -4.79 11.10 4.53
C PHE A 154 -3.27 11.12 4.46
N GLN A 155 -2.69 9.94 4.63
CA GLN A 155 -1.27 9.67 4.37
C GLN A 155 -1.14 8.50 3.41
N THR A 156 -0.14 8.57 2.53
CA THR A 156 0.17 7.48 1.59
C THR A 156 1.67 7.36 1.34
N ARG A 157 2.09 6.18 0.92
CA ARG A 157 3.50 5.79 0.77
C ARG A 157 3.92 5.72 -0.68
N PHE A 158 5.11 6.24 -1.00
CA PHE A 158 5.80 6.00 -2.26
C PHE A 158 7.32 5.92 -2.04
N SER A 159 8.09 5.67 -3.09
CA SER A 159 9.55 5.56 -2.96
C SER A 159 10.26 6.27 -4.12
N VAL A 160 11.48 6.77 -3.84
CA VAL A 160 12.39 7.38 -4.82
C VAL A 160 13.67 6.55 -4.89
N CYS A 161 14.01 6.05 -6.07
CA CYS A 161 15.12 5.12 -6.30
C CYS A 161 16.24 5.77 -7.12
N GLU A 162 17.50 5.55 -6.71
CA GLU A 162 18.68 6.05 -7.43
C GLU A 162 19.03 5.25 -8.69
N GLY A 163 18.63 3.98 -8.78
CA GLY A 163 19.01 3.10 -9.89
C GLY A 163 20.49 2.75 -9.96
N LYS A 164 21.21 2.81 -8.84
CA LYS A 164 22.65 2.54 -8.77
C LYS A 164 22.99 1.06 -8.89
N VAL A 165 22.07 0.16 -8.51
CA VAL A 165 22.24 -1.28 -8.59
C VAL A 165 21.15 -1.91 -9.43
N ARG A 166 21.47 -3.03 -10.09
CA ARG A 166 20.51 -3.84 -10.82
C ARG A 166 20.03 -5.00 -9.96
N VAL A 167 18.75 -5.11 -9.76
CA VAL A 167 18.11 -6.24 -9.07
C VAL A 167 17.60 -7.23 -10.12
N ALA A 168 17.97 -8.51 -9.95
CA ALA A 168 17.58 -9.60 -10.84
C ALA A 168 16.77 -10.65 -10.08
N PRO A 169 15.44 -10.46 -9.92
CA PRO A 169 14.59 -11.36 -9.16
C PRO A 169 14.17 -12.58 -9.98
N GLN A 170 13.92 -13.70 -9.27
CA GLN A 170 13.32 -14.91 -9.79
C GLN A 170 12.32 -15.46 -8.78
N VAL A 171 11.25 -16.09 -9.26
CA VAL A 171 10.23 -16.74 -8.45
C VAL A 171 10.09 -18.18 -8.89
N THR A 172 10.03 -19.11 -7.93
CA THR A 172 9.84 -20.53 -8.19
C THR A 172 8.80 -21.14 -7.26
N SER A 173 8.01 -22.08 -7.78
CA SER A 173 7.12 -22.93 -7.00
C SER A 173 7.82 -24.18 -6.40
N ARG A 174 9.08 -24.41 -6.78
CA ARG A 174 9.96 -25.45 -6.21
C ARG A 174 10.67 -24.89 -5.01
N THR A 175 9.95 -24.77 -3.91
CA THR A 175 10.46 -24.13 -2.70
C THR A 175 11.30 -25.08 -1.86
N ASP A 176 12.10 -24.55 -0.93
CA ASP A 176 12.90 -25.33 0.02
C ASP A 176 12.08 -26.10 1.08
N VAL A 177 10.77 -25.90 1.11
CA VAL A 177 9.86 -26.57 2.07
C VAL A 177 8.84 -27.48 1.39
N GLU A 178 8.31 -27.08 0.24
CA GLU A 178 7.31 -27.84 -0.52
C GLU A 178 7.56 -27.69 -2.03
N TYR A 179 7.25 -28.70 -2.78
CA TYR A 179 7.47 -28.72 -4.22
C TYR A 179 6.14 -28.63 -4.97
N ASN A 180 5.91 -27.51 -5.70
CA ASN A 180 4.70 -27.28 -6.49
C ASN A 180 3.41 -27.54 -5.71
N ASN A 181 3.24 -26.88 -4.58
CA ASN A 181 2.05 -27.05 -3.73
C ASN A 181 1.43 -25.70 -3.32
N ARG A 182 1.81 -25.15 -2.17
CA ARG A 182 1.12 -23.97 -1.60
C ARG A 182 1.97 -22.71 -1.59
N PHE A 183 3.26 -22.81 -1.87
CA PHE A 183 4.20 -21.73 -1.69
C PHE A 183 4.91 -21.35 -2.98
N GLN A 184 5.38 -20.12 -3.00
CA GLN A 184 6.32 -19.58 -3.97
C GLN A 184 7.53 -19.01 -3.24
N GLN A 185 8.72 -19.24 -3.75
CA GLN A 185 9.97 -18.75 -3.19
C GLN A 185 10.60 -17.72 -4.10
N VAL A 186 10.96 -16.58 -3.52
CA VAL A 186 11.68 -15.51 -4.20
C VAL A 186 13.18 -15.69 -3.96
N SER A 187 13.95 -15.59 -5.02
CA SER A 187 15.40 -15.42 -4.99
C SER A 187 15.79 -14.25 -5.85
N PHE A 188 16.89 -13.58 -5.53
CA PHE A 188 17.36 -12.45 -6.35
C PHE A 188 18.85 -12.20 -6.19
N GLY A 189 19.44 -11.68 -7.27
CA GLY A 189 20.79 -11.12 -7.29
C GLY A 189 20.74 -9.59 -7.28
N VAL A 190 21.66 -8.97 -6.55
CA VAL A 190 21.90 -7.53 -6.59
C VAL A 190 23.26 -7.30 -7.19
N HIS A 191 23.30 -6.64 -8.37
CA HIS A 191 24.53 -6.38 -9.13
C HIS A 191 24.94 -4.91 -8.99
N PHE A 192 26.20 -4.66 -8.67
CA PHE A 192 26.76 -3.33 -8.44
C PHE A 192 28.18 -3.22 -8.96
N LYS A 193 28.71 -2.01 -9.03
CA LYS A 193 30.11 -1.80 -9.43
C LYS A 193 31.06 -2.23 -8.32
N PRO A 194 32.20 -2.86 -8.62
CA PRO A 194 33.19 -3.23 -7.61
C PRO A 194 33.57 -2.03 -6.72
N GLY A 195 33.50 -2.23 -5.39
CA GLY A 195 33.78 -1.19 -4.40
C GLY A 195 32.65 -0.19 -4.12
N GLN A 196 31.51 -0.32 -4.79
CA GLN A 196 30.35 0.54 -4.53
C GLN A 196 29.69 0.22 -3.19
N ILE A 197 29.57 -1.05 -2.84
CA ILE A 197 29.11 -1.54 -1.55
C ILE A 197 30.31 -2.17 -0.85
N ARG A 198 30.67 -1.67 0.33
CA ARG A 198 31.89 -2.09 1.05
C ARG A 198 31.66 -3.33 1.87
N ASP A 199 30.60 -3.35 2.64
CA ASP A 199 30.21 -4.49 3.48
C ASP A 199 28.73 -4.82 3.29
N PRO A 200 28.40 -5.71 2.34
CA PRO A 200 27.02 -6.11 2.08
C PRO A 200 26.26 -6.68 3.29
N TYR A 201 26.98 -7.20 4.30
CA TYR A 201 26.35 -7.79 5.47
C TYR A 201 25.81 -6.75 6.46
N SER A 202 26.39 -5.56 6.50
CA SER A 202 26.02 -4.49 7.41
C SER A 202 25.30 -3.34 6.70
N GLU A 203 25.59 -3.09 5.42
CA GLU A 203 25.10 -1.94 4.66
C GLU A 203 23.78 -2.24 3.94
N LEU A 204 23.55 -3.49 3.45
CA LEU A 204 22.37 -3.82 2.66
C LEU A 204 21.18 -4.25 3.51
N THR A 205 20.02 -3.68 3.15
CA THR A 205 18.70 -4.12 3.60
C THR A 205 17.81 -4.30 2.39
N CYS A 206 17.19 -5.47 2.24
CA CYS A 206 16.26 -5.73 1.14
C CYS A 206 14.85 -5.96 1.70
N VAL A 207 13.85 -5.36 1.07
CA VAL A 207 12.44 -5.55 1.43
C VAL A 207 11.71 -6.16 0.24
N VAL A 208 11.05 -7.29 0.48
CA VAL A 208 10.29 -8.04 -0.53
C VAL A 208 8.82 -8.03 -0.16
N SER A 209 7.96 -7.60 -1.08
CA SER A 209 6.51 -7.62 -0.91
C SER A 209 5.84 -8.40 -2.04
N GLN A 210 4.71 -9.04 -1.73
CA GLN A 210 3.86 -9.77 -2.67
C GLN A 210 2.59 -8.97 -2.94
N ASN A 211 2.26 -8.68 -4.22
CA ASN A 211 1.06 -7.96 -4.65
C ASN A 211 0.87 -6.62 -3.94
N SER A 212 1.95 -5.88 -3.72
CA SER A 212 2.00 -4.59 -2.99
C SER A 212 1.49 -4.65 -1.54
N ARG A 213 1.27 -5.85 -0.97
CA ARG A 213 0.84 -6.02 0.41
C ARG A 213 1.94 -5.56 1.37
N GLN A 214 1.55 -4.76 2.36
CA GLN A 214 2.45 -4.25 3.39
C GLN A 214 2.49 -5.18 4.61
N ASP A 215 1.41 -5.91 4.87
CA ASP A 215 1.25 -6.77 6.03
C ASP A 215 2.10 -8.05 5.97
N ASN A 216 2.44 -8.54 4.77
CA ASN A 216 3.27 -9.71 4.54
C ASN A 216 4.66 -9.38 3.97
N ALA A 217 5.07 -8.11 3.95
CA ALA A 217 6.39 -7.71 3.48
C ALA A 217 7.50 -8.28 4.37
N VAL A 218 8.55 -8.80 3.75
CA VAL A 218 9.67 -9.46 4.42
C VAL A 218 10.94 -8.63 4.25
N THR A 219 11.64 -8.39 5.35
CA THR A 219 12.93 -7.70 5.35
C THR A 219 14.07 -8.71 5.55
N VAL A 220 15.01 -8.74 4.60
CA VAL A 220 16.22 -9.57 4.66
C VAL A 220 17.46 -8.70 4.58
N LYS A 221 18.47 -9.02 5.42
CA LYS A 221 19.73 -8.26 5.51
C LYS A 221 20.95 -9.06 5.08
N ARG A 222 20.93 -10.38 5.29
CA ARG A 222 22.13 -11.22 5.06
C ARG A 222 22.03 -11.91 3.71
N PRO A 223 22.93 -11.57 2.77
CA PRO A 223 23.03 -12.32 1.51
C PRO A 223 23.54 -13.75 1.75
N THR A 224 23.12 -14.67 0.89
CA THR A 224 23.58 -16.06 0.89
C THR A 224 25.00 -16.17 0.33
N MET A 225 25.33 -15.36 -0.67
CA MET A 225 26.66 -15.30 -1.27
C MET A 225 27.04 -13.85 -1.54
N VAL A 226 28.33 -13.55 -1.36
CA VAL A 226 28.93 -12.24 -1.65
C VAL A 226 30.05 -12.43 -2.67
N GLY A 227 29.89 -11.81 -3.84
CA GLY A 227 30.90 -11.66 -4.89
C GLY A 227 31.55 -10.28 -4.87
N VAL A 228 32.41 -10.01 -5.87
CA VAL A 228 33.10 -8.71 -6.00
C VAL A 228 32.15 -7.62 -6.54
N ASP A 229 31.18 -7.99 -7.36
CA ASP A 229 30.26 -7.11 -8.09
C ASP A 229 28.80 -7.51 -7.94
N HIS A 230 28.52 -8.46 -7.06
CA HIS A 230 27.15 -8.91 -6.80
C HIS A 230 27.00 -9.59 -5.44
N VAL A 231 25.77 -9.64 -4.96
CA VAL A 231 25.34 -10.51 -3.86
C VAL A 231 24.10 -11.28 -4.29
N THR A 232 23.86 -12.46 -3.69
CA THR A 232 22.65 -13.25 -3.94
C THR A 232 21.90 -13.55 -2.65
N TYR A 233 20.58 -13.64 -2.77
CA TYR A 233 19.63 -14.05 -1.75
C TYR A 233 18.88 -15.27 -2.27
N GLU A 234 19.44 -16.45 -2.06
CA GLU A 234 18.92 -17.73 -2.50
C GLU A 234 18.71 -18.65 -1.30
N HIS A 235 17.83 -19.62 -1.40
CA HIS A 235 17.58 -20.60 -0.34
C HIS A 235 17.28 -19.97 1.03
N ASN A 236 16.66 -18.79 1.02
CA ASN A 236 16.22 -18.12 2.24
C ASN A 236 14.76 -18.47 2.54
N ARG A 237 14.52 -19.11 3.68
CA ARG A 237 13.18 -19.53 4.09
C ARG A 237 12.24 -18.37 4.39
N ASP A 238 12.77 -17.21 4.76
CA ASP A 238 11.96 -16.00 4.98
C ASP A 238 11.36 -15.46 3.69
N LEU A 239 11.93 -15.84 2.53
CA LEU A 239 11.47 -15.45 1.20
C LEU A 239 10.50 -16.49 0.57
N ILE A 240 9.90 -17.35 1.39
CA ILE A 240 8.85 -18.28 0.98
C ILE A 240 7.50 -17.69 1.38
N PHE A 241 6.70 -17.38 0.37
CA PHE A 241 5.38 -16.76 0.53
C PHE A 241 4.28 -17.78 0.26
N PRO A 242 3.16 -17.75 1.00
CA PRO A 242 1.93 -18.41 0.57
C PRO A 242 1.56 -17.93 -0.83
N ALA A 243 1.28 -18.86 -1.73
CA ALA A 243 1.00 -18.50 -3.13
C ALA A 243 -0.35 -17.79 -3.29
N GLY A 244 -1.28 -18.01 -2.36
CA GLY A 244 -2.62 -17.45 -2.44
C GLY A 244 -3.41 -17.98 -3.64
N ASN A 245 -4.33 -17.16 -4.11
CA ASN A 245 -5.15 -17.42 -5.30
C ASN A 245 -5.27 -16.14 -6.14
N GLU A 246 -5.75 -16.28 -7.38
CA GLU A 246 -6.06 -15.12 -8.22
C GLU A 246 -7.05 -14.18 -7.51
N PHE A 247 -6.87 -12.87 -7.67
CA PHE A 247 -7.81 -11.90 -7.12
C PHE A 247 -9.21 -12.14 -7.68
N ARG A 248 -10.23 -11.98 -6.86
CA ARG A 248 -11.62 -11.89 -7.31
C ARG A 248 -11.82 -10.56 -8.03
N ARG A 249 -12.78 -10.50 -8.93
CA ARG A 249 -13.06 -9.30 -9.71
C ARG A 249 -14.54 -8.97 -9.75
N PHE A 250 -14.85 -7.69 -9.73
CA PHE A 250 -16.15 -7.18 -10.10
C PHE A 250 -16.01 -5.86 -10.85
N GLU A 251 -17.06 -5.49 -11.56
CA GLU A 251 -17.17 -4.22 -12.26
C GLU A 251 -18.49 -3.54 -11.93
N THR A 252 -18.48 -2.21 -11.83
CA THR A 252 -19.67 -1.36 -11.67
C THR A 252 -19.70 -0.28 -12.75
N VAL A 253 -19.12 -0.57 -13.92
CA VAL A 253 -18.93 0.39 -15.02
C VAL A 253 -20.24 0.82 -15.69
N TRP A 254 -21.32 0.06 -15.53
CA TRP A 254 -22.64 0.35 -16.03
C TRP A 254 -23.62 0.49 -14.86
N ALA A 255 -24.30 1.63 -14.73
CA ALA A 255 -25.35 1.77 -13.71
C ALA A 255 -26.65 1.04 -14.09
N HIS A 256 -26.92 0.92 -15.39
CA HIS A 256 -28.20 0.43 -15.92
C HIS A 256 -28.11 -0.90 -16.66
N ASN A 257 -26.92 -1.50 -16.77
CA ASN A 257 -26.70 -2.76 -17.49
C ASN A 257 -26.04 -3.80 -16.59
N MET A 258 -25.88 -5.02 -17.13
CA MET A 258 -25.19 -6.10 -16.43
C MET A 258 -23.68 -5.80 -16.31
N ASN A 259 -23.13 -6.09 -15.16
CA ASN A 259 -21.71 -5.99 -14.85
C ASN A 259 -21.15 -7.35 -14.40
N MET A 260 -19.85 -7.55 -14.59
CA MET A 260 -19.16 -8.74 -14.10
C MET A 260 -19.15 -8.77 -12.57
N GLY A 261 -19.49 -9.92 -11.97
CA GLY A 261 -19.45 -10.12 -10.52
C GLY A 261 -20.57 -9.40 -9.75
N VAL A 262 -21.49 -8.72 -10.44
CA VAL A 262 -22.59 -7.98 -9.81
C VAL A 262 -23.91 -8.71 -10.06
N GLN A 263 -24.67 -8.94 -9.01
CA GLN A 263 -25.99 -9.54 -9.10
C GLN A 263 -27.04 -8.52 -9.60
N ARG A 264 -26.98 -7.28 -9.06
CA ARG A 264 -27.87 -6.18 -9.46
C ARG A 264 -27.32 -4.84 -8.99
N ILE A 265 -27.70 -3.77 -9.70
CA ILE A 265 -27.56 -2.38 -9.27
C ILE A 265 -28.95 -1.76 -9.19
N LYS A 266 -29.25 -1.05 -8.11
CA LYS A 266 -30.50 -0.34 -7.91
C LYS A 266 -30.26 1.01 -7.27
N TYR A 267 -31.05 1.98 -7.69
CA TYR A 267 -31.11 3.27 -7.03
C TYR A 267 -32.03 3.21 -5.81
N PHE A 268 -31.51 3.58 -4.66
CA PHE A 268 -32.24 3.87 -3.43
C PHE A 268 -31.78 5.24 -2.96
N GLU A 269 -32.71 6.20 -2.90
CA GLU A 269 -32.37 7.56 -2.52
C GLU A 269 -31.49 7.61 -1.27
N PRO A 270 -30.32 8.31 -1.29
CA PRO A 270 -29.91 9.26 -2.32
C PRO A 270 -28.94 8.71 -3.38
N MET A 271 -28.60 7.41 -3.41
CA MET A 271 -27.56 6.87 -4.30
C MET A 271 -27.85 5.46 -4.81
N TYR A 272 -27.00 4.98 -5.71
CA TYR A 272 -27.01 3.60 -6.16
C TYR A 272 -26.47 2.62 -5.13
N HIS A 273 -26.99 1.40 -5.18
CA HIS A 273 -26.51 0.24 -4.43
C HIS A 273 -26.17 -0.89 -5.41
N ALA A 274 -24.95 -1.40 -5.33
CA ALA A 274 -24.47 -2.54 -6.10
C ALA A 274 -24.38 -3.76 -5.19
N GLU A 275 -25.24 -4.76 -5.42
CA GLU A 275 -25.15 -6.05 -4.76
C GLU A 275 -24.25 -6.97 -5.57
N LEU A 276 -23.12 -7.37 -5.02
CA LEU A 276 -22.23 -8.34 -5.65
C LEU A 276 -22.84 -9.74 -5.59
N MET A 277 -22.36 -10.64 -6.44
CA MET A 277 -22.67 -12.06 -6.30
C MET A 277 -22.13 -12.57 -4.98
N VAL A 278 -22.86 -13.49 -4.34
CA VAL A 278 -22.42 -14.11 -3.07
C VAL A 278 -21.16 -14.93 -3.35
N ASP A 279 -20.12 -14.62 -2.63
CA ASP A 279 -18.86 -15.36 -2.68
C ASP A 279 -18.87 -16.56 -1.72
N GLU A 280 -18.14 -17.60 -2.08
CA GLU A 280 -17.85 -18.76 -1.27
C GLU A 280 -16.34 -18.96 -1.12
N PRO A 281 -15.85 -19.65 -0.07
CA PRO A 281 -14.45 -20.01 0.04
C PRO A 281 -14.00 -20.83 -1.18
N ARG A 282 -12.86 -20.45 -1.73
CA ARG A 282 -12.23 -21.16 -2.86
C ARG A 282 -11.14 -22.15 -2.42
N SER A 283 -10.77 -22.13 -1.12
CA SER A 283 -9.73 -23.02 -0.58
C SER A 283 -9.95 -24.52 -0.84
N PRO A 284 -11.20 -25.07 -0.90
CA PRO A 284 -11.41 -26.47 -1.25
C PRO A 284 -11.49 -26.74 -2.77
N LEU A 285 -11.44 -25.69 -3.59
CA LEU A 285 -11.58 -25.80 -5.04
C LEU A 285 -10.23 -26.03 -5.73
N GLN A 286 -10.26 -26.54 -6.94
CA GLN A 286 -9.09 -26.59 -7.80
C GLN A 286 -8.76 -25.18 -8.30
N TYR A 287 -7.45 -24.94 -8.55
CA TYR A 287 -7.01 -23.68 -9.13
C TYR A 287 -7.68 -23.42 -10.49
N LEU A 288 -8.09 -22.19 -10.67
CA LEU A 288 -8.59 -21.65 -11.93
C LEU A 288 -7.87 -20.35 -12.22
N TYR A 289 -7.14 -20.31 -13.32
CA TYR A 289 -6.47 -19.09 -13.77
C TYR A 289 -7.49 -18.00 -14.13
N ASP A 290 -7.23 -16.78 -13.65
CA ASP A 290 -7.89 -15.56 -14.10
C ASP A 290 -6.84 -14.46 -14.30
N LYS A 291 -7.05 -13.60 -15.29
CA LYS A 291 -6.17 -12.45 -15.53
C LYS A 291 -6.58 -11.32 -14.59
N THR A 292 -5.76 -11.08 -13.57
CA THR A 292 -5.99 -10.07 -12.54
C THR A 292 -5.01 -8.91 -12.64
N GLN A 293 -5.20 -7.90 -11.81
CA GLN A 293 -4.36 -6.70 -11.71
C GLN A 293 -3.68 -6.60 -10.34
N PHE A 294 -3.47 -7.74 -9.66
CA PHE A 294 -2.78 -7.84 -8.37
C PHE A 294 -3.39 -6.96 -7.27
N GLY A 295 -4.73 -6.88 -7.23
CA GLY A 295 -5.47 -6.10 -6.23
C GLY A 295 -5.76 -4.66 -6.63
N ARG A 296 -5.28 -4.21 -7.79
CA ARG A 296 -5.48 -2.84 -8.28
C ARG A 296 -6.91 -2.60 -8.76
N PHE A 297 -7.29 -1.34 -8.86
CA PHE A 297 -8.59 -0.91 -9.38
C PHE A 297 -8.44 0.18 -10.44
N THR A 298 -9.49 0.38 -11.22
CA THR A 298 -9.56 1.46 -12.21
C THR A 298 -10.94 2.11 -12.17
N ILE A 299 -10.98 3.44 -12.18
CA ILE A 299 -12.23 4.19 -12.30
C ILE A 299 -12.66 4.18 -13.76
N ARG A 300 -13.91 3.81 -13.98
CA ARG A 300 -14.51 3.77 -15.30
C ARG A 300 -16.02 3.87 -15.21
N ASN A 301 -16.59 4.81 -15.97
CA ASN A 301 -18.00 4.88 -16.28
C ASN A 301 -18.19 4.64 -17.79
N ALA A 302 -18.78 3.52 -18.17
CA ALA A 302 -19.01 3.18 -19.59
C ALA A 302 -20.17 3.96 -20.21
N GLU A 303 -20.95 4.69 -19.43
CA GLU A 303 -22.04 5.56 -19.84
C GLU A 303 -21.61 7.04 -19.90
N ALA A 304 -20.35 7.36 -19.55
CA ALA A 304 -19.81 8.72 -19.58
C ALA A 304 -19.71 9.27 -20.99
N TYR A 305 -20.07 10.55 -21.14
CA TYR A 305 -19.91 11.32 -22.37
C TYR A 305 -18.65 12.21 -22.36
N GLY A 306 -17.99 12.37 -21.20
CA GLY A 306 -16.81 13.17 -20.94
C GLY A 306 -15.75 12.42 -20.15
N GLU A 307 -15.10 13.12 -19.23
CA GLU A 307 -14.05 12.55 -18.38
C GLU A 307 -14.61 11.48 -17.44
N ASN A 308 -14.12 10.26 -17.56
CA ASN A 308 -14.58 9.13 -16.73
C ASN A 308 -14.45 9.41 -15.24
N VAL A 309 -13.37 10.08 -14.86
CA VAL A 309 -13.07 10.39 -13.45
C VAL A 309 -14.10 11.36 -12.86
N LEU A 310 -14.67 12.28 -13.64
CA LEU A 310 -15.65 13.27 -13.18
C LEU A 310 -17.11 12.80 -13.30
N GLN A 311 -17.37 11.85 -14.19
CA GLN A 311 -18.73 11.35 -14.45
C GLN A 311 -18.98 9.94 -13.89
N ALA A 312 -18.02 9.36 -13.16
CA ALA A 312 -18.21 8.12 -12.43
C ALA A 312 -18.89 8.39 -11.09
N ASP A 313 -20.06 7.78 -10.86
CA ASP A 313 -20.81 7.98 -9.63
C ASP A 313 -20.35 7.03 -8.51
N TYR A 314 -20.63 7.40 -7.29
CA TYR A 314 -20.43 6.55 -6.12
C TYR A 314 -21.65 5.71 -5.83
N MET A 315 -21.43 4.48 -5.40
CA MET A 315 -22.48 3.56 -4.98
C MET A 315 -22.07 2.74 -3.78
N ILE A 316 -23.00 2.40 -2.91
CA ILE A 316 -22.74 1.45 -1.83
C ILE A 316 -22.62 0.06 -2.45
N THR A 317 -21.43 -0.53 -2.35
CA THR A 317 -21.14 -1.87 -2.86
C THR A 317 -21.23 -2.87 -1.72
N HIS A 318 -22.14 -3.84 -1.84
CA HIS A 318 -22.42 -4.85 -0.83
C HIS A 318 -21.63 -6.13 -1.12
N PHE A 319 -20.68 -6.45 -0.27
CA PHE A 319 -19.89 -7.69 -0.31
C PHE A 319 -20.53 -8.73 0.62
N THR A 320 -20.66 -9.95 0.14
CA THR A 320 -21.18 -11.09 0.93
C THR A 320 -20.32 -12.32 0.71
N LEU A 321 -19.76 -12.86 1.80
CA LEU A 321 -19.00 -14.11 1.81
C LEU A 321 -19.72 -15.16 2.67
N ASN A 322 -20.18 -16.23 2.05
CA ASN A 322 -20.84 -17.35 2.71
C ASN A 322 -19.82 -18.42 3.11
N THR A 323 -19.45 -18.46 4.37
CA THR A 323 -18.52 -19.47 4.94
C THR A 323 -19.23 -20.65 5.59
N SER A 324 -20.56 -20.76 5.46
CA SER A 324 -21.39 -21.77 6.14
C SER A 324 -21.25 -21.78 7.67
N GLY A 325 -20.83 -20.66 8.25
CA GLY A 325 -20.66 -20.47 9.69
C GLY A 325 -19.54 -19.51 10.05
N LYS A 326 -19.51 -19.06 11.31
CA LYS A 326 -18.50 -18.11 11.78
C LYS A 326 -17.12 -18.76 11.88
N LEU A 327 -16.12 -18.13 11.32
CA LEU A 327 -14.71 -18.48 11.53
C LEU A 327 -14.26 -17.95 12.89
N ASN A 328 -13.71 -18.81 13.74
CA ASN A 328 -13.33 -18.46 15.11
C ASN A 328 -11.82 -18.27 15.24
N GLY A 329 -11.38 -17.37 16.13
CA GLY A 329 -9.97 -17.13 16.43
C GLY A 329 -9.31 -16.08 15.52
N GLY A 330 -10.11 -15.20 14.94
CA GLY A 330 -9.63 -14.11 14.09
C GLY A 330 -10.76 -13.32 13.43
N LYS A 331 -10.39 -12.50 12.45
CA LYS A 331 -11.31 -11.65 11.68
C LYS A 331 -11.16 -11.89 10.18
N VAL A 332 -12.25 -11.75 9.43
CA VAL A 332 -12.23 -11.71 7.95
C VAL A 332 -12.07 -10.27 7.52
N VAL A 333 -11.09 -10.01 6.66
CA VAL A 333 -10.77 -8.68 6.15
C VAL A 333 -10.92 -8.69 4.63
N LEU A 334 -11.61 -7.69 4.11
CA LEU A 334 -11.64 -7.40 2.67
C LEU A 334 -10.36 -6.66 2.30
N TYR A 335 -9.66 -7.11 1.26
CA TYR A 335 -8.39 -6.57 0.81
C TYR A 335 -8.41 -6.23 -0.68
N GLY A 336 -7.84 -5.09 -1.04
CA GLY A 336 -7.65 -4.58 -2.39
C GLY A 336 -7.06 -3.16 -2.31
N GLU A 337 -6.38 -2.69 -3.37
CA GLU A 337 -5.77 -1.34 -3.42
C GLU A 337 -6.79 -0.23 -3.11
N PHE A 338 -8.04 -0.42 -3.52
CA PHE A 338 -9.13 0.54 -3.26
C PHE A 338 -9.50 0.70 -1.78
N LEU A 339 -8.95 -0.15 -0.92
CA LEU A 339 -9.09 -0.10 0.54
C LEU A 339 -7.76 0.22 1.23
N ASP A 340 -6.69 0.49 0.48
CA ASP A 340 -5.40 0.84 1.09
C ASP A 340 -5.54 2.12 1.92
N GLY A 341 -5.14 2.02 3.19
CA GLY A 341 -5.30 3.11 4.15
C GLY A 341 -6.70 3.29 4.75
N TYR A 342 -7.71 2.52 4.34
CA TYR A 342 -9.02 2.59 4.97
C TYR A 342 -9.00 2.07 6.41
N PRO A 343 -9.79 2.68 7.32
CA PRO A 343 -9.93 2.20 8.68
C PRO A 343 -10.44 0.75 8.78
N ASP A 344 -10.01 0.00 9.77
CA ASP A 344 -10.46 -1.38 10.04
C ASP A 344 -11.99 -1.51 10.08
N SER A 345 -12.70 -0.49 10.54
CA SER A 345 -14.16 -0.47 10.58
C SER A 345 -14.81 -0.62 9.20
N GLN A 346 -14.09 -0.34 8.12
CA GLN A 346 -14.57 -0.49 6.74
C GLN A 346 -14.05 -1.76 6.07
N THR A 347 -12.86 -2.23 6.45
CA THR A 347 -12.21 -3.40 5.83
C THR A 347 -12.52 -4.71 6.52
N VAL A 348 -12.79 -4.69 7.84
CA VAL A 348 -13.20 -5.88 8.60
C VAL A 348 -14.66 -6.19 8.35
N MET A 349 -14.93 -7.39 7.87
CA MET A 349 -16.29 -7.84 7.57
C MET A 349 -17.07 -8.21 8.85
N ASN A 350 -18.33 -7.89 8.87
CA ASN A 350 -19.25 -8.22 9.95
C ASN A 350 -19.89 -9.59 9.70
N TYR A 351 -19.88 -10.47 10.72
CA TYR A 351 -20.57 -11.75 10.62
C TYR A 351 -22.04 -11.59 11.03
N ASP A 352 -22.95 -11.87 10.10
CA ASP A 352 -24.38 -11.95 10.35
C ASP A 352 -24.78 -13.39 10.69
N ALA A 353 -25.20 -13.62 11.94
CA ALA A 353 -25.62 -14.95 12.42
C ALA A 353 -26.94 -15.41 11.78
N GLY A 354 -27.75 -14.48 11.26
CA GLY A 354 -29.04 -14.81 10.65
C GLY A 354 -28.87 -15.43 9.26
N SER A 355 -27.97 -14.90 8.45
CA SER A 355 -27.64 -15.43 7.12
C SER A 355 -26.49 -16.44 7.12
N GLY A 356 -25.68 -16.48 8.17
CA GLY A 356 -24.45 -17.28 8.24
C GLY A 356 -23.31 -16.74 7.38
N CYS A 357 -23.38 -15.48 6.96
CA CYS A 357 -22.47 -14.84 6.04
C CYS A 357 -21.65 -13.73 6.71
N TYR A 358 -20.49 -13.43 6.14
CA TYR A 358 -19.76 -12.19 6.38
C TYR A 358 -20.19 -11.12 5.37
N THR A 359 -20.41 -9.90 5.85
CA THR A 359 -20.87 -8.78 5.00
C THR A 359 -20.01 -7.56 5.22
N ALA A 360 -19.85 -6.73 4.16
CA ALA A 360 -19.26 -5.41 4.23
C ALA A 360 -19.95 -4.49 3.19
N ASP A 361 -20.22 -3.26 3.59
CA ASP A 361 -20.82 -2.23 2.75
C ASP A 361 -19.78 -1.12 2.56
N ILE A 362 -19.32 -0.93 1.33
CA ILE A 362 -18.26 0.02 1.00
C ILE A 362 -18.78 1.02 -0.04
N LEU A 363 -18.59 2.30 0.22
CA LEU A 363 -18.89 3.35 -0.77
C LEU A 363 -17.74 3.39 -1.79
N LEU A 364 -18.01 2.93 -3.01
CA LEU A 364 -17.05 2.83 -4.10
C LEU A 364 -17.53 3.61 -5.33
N LYS A 365 -16.60 4.19 -6.06
CA LYS A 365 -16.82 4.84 -7.34
C LYS A 365 -17.05 3.81 -8.44
N GLN A 366 -17.76 4.13 -9.51
CA GLN A 366 -17.90 3.26 -10.68
C GLN A 366 -16.52 2.86 -11.22
N GLY A 367 -16.32 1.57 -11.44
CA GLY A 367 -15.01 1.07 -11.86
C GLY A 367 -14.90 -0.44 -12.00
N ALA A 368 -13.67 -0.90 -12.14
CA ALA A 368 -13.29 -2.31 -12.13
C ALA A 368 -12.31 -2.57 -10.99
N TYR A 369 -12.57 -3.59 -10.19
CA TYR A 369 -11.95 -3.81 -8.91
C TYR A 369 -11.43 -5.24 -8.76
N ASN A 370 -10.27 -5.38 -8.11
CA ASN A 370 -9.69 -6.65 -7.72
C ASN A 370 -9.64 -6.74 -6.19
N TYR A 371 -10.06 -7.85 -5.60
CA TYR A 371 -10.13 -8.04 -4.16
C TYR A 371 -9.87 -9.48 -3.72
N LEU A 372 -9.54 -9.64 -2.43
CA LEU A 372 -9.42 -10.92 -1.73
C LEU A 372 -10.09 -10.84 -0.37
N TYR A 373 -10.44 -12.00 0.18
CA TYR A 373 -10.79 -12.15 1.58
C TYR A 373 -9.60 -12.74 2.34
N LEU A 374 -9.10 -11.99 3.31
CA LEU A 374 -7.99 -12.43 4.15
C LEU A 374 -8.50 -12.84 5.54
N TRP A 375 -8.00 -13.94 6.04
CA TRP A 375 -8.18 -14.33 7.42
C TRP A 375 -7.01 -13.76 8.24
N VAL A 376 -7.32 -12.93 9.24
CA VAL A 376 -6.34 -12.38 10.16
C VAL A 376 -6.53 -13.03 11.52
N PRO A 377 -5.66 -13.96 11.95
CA PRO A 377 -5.74 -14.60 13.24
C PRO A 377 -5.59 -13.60 14.40
N ASP A 378 -6.25 -13.89 15.54
CA ASP A 378 -6.13 -13.09 16.75
C ASP A 378 -4.65 -12.96 17.18
N GLY A 379 -4.24 -11.76 17.57
CA GLY A 379 -2.86 -11.47 17.98
C GLY A 379 -1.87 -11.29 16.84
N THR A 380 -2.31 -11.33 15.57
CA THR A 380 -1.47 -11.03 14.39
C THR A 380 -2.04 -9.87 13.59
N THR A 381 -1.20 -9.31 12.70
CA THR A 381 -1.61 -8.31 11.72
C THR A 381 -1.48 -8.82 10.28
N VAL A 382 -0.99 -10.05 10.10
CA VAL A 382 -0.74 -10.64 8.78
C VAL A 382 -1.97 -11.42 8.33
N GLY A 383 -2.53 -11.02 7.19
CA GLY A 383 -3.65 -11.70 6.56
C GLY A 383 -3.22 -12.98 5.83
N GLN A 384 -3.96 -14.05 6.03
CA GLN A 384 -3.75 -15.37 5.43
C GLN A 384 -4.79 -15.65 4.35
N THR A 385 -4.35 -16.21 3.23
CA THR A 385 -5.20 -16.62 2.11
C THR A 385 -5.73 -18.04 2.25
N SER A 386 -4.99 -18.90 2.92
CA SER A 386 -5.17 -20.36 2.94
C SER A 386 -6.57 -20.83 3.35
N LEU A 387 -7.23 -20.12 4.28
CA LEU A 387 -8.52 -20.56 4.83
C LEU A 387 -9.71 -20.26 3.91
N ILE A 388 -9.67 -19.13 3.21
CA ILE A 388 -10.77 -18.64 2.37
C ILE A 388 -10.45 -18.77 0.89
N GLU A 389 -9.33 -18.21 0.45
CA GLU A 389 -8.96 -18.20 -0.95
C GLU A 389 -8.24 -19.46 -1.41
N GLY A 390 -7.54 -20.13 -0.49
CA GLY A 390 -6.62 -21.22 -0.81
C GLY A 390 -5.24 -20.70 -1.20
N ASP A 391 -4.28 -21.63 -1.30
CA ASP A 391 -2.92 -21.35 -1.75
C ASP A 391 -2.57 -22.32 -2.88
N HIS A 392 -2.34 -21.80 -4.07
CA HIS A 392 -2.08 -22.57 -5.28
C HIS A 392 -0.77 -22.09 -5.92
N TYR A 393 0.20 -22.98 -6.11
CA TYR A 393 1.50 -22.60 -6.65
C TYR A 393 1.44 -21.98 -8.06
N GLU A 394 0.37 -22.26 -8.79
CA GLU A 394 0.09 -21.73 -10.13
C GLU A 394 -0.31 -20.25 -10.13
N THR A 395 -0.74 -19.71 -8.99
CA THR A 395 -1.21 -18.32 -8.87
C THR A 395 -0.16 -17.35 -9.41
N VAL A 396 -0.61 -16.42 -10.25
CA VAL A 396 0.26 -15.36 -10.75
C VAL A 396 0.31 -14.22 -9.74
N ASN A 397 1.47 -14.05 -9.11
CA ASN A 397 1.73 -12.99 -8.14
C ASN A 397 2.81 -12.04 -8.65
N GLU A 398 2.70 -10.77 -8.27
CA GLU A 398 3.73 -9.75 -8.43
C GLU A 398 4.59 -9.68 -7.18
N TYR A 399 5.92 -9.70 -7.35
CA TYR A 399 6.87 -9.52 -6.26
C TYR A 399 7.72 -8.29 -6.52
N LEU A 400 7.70 -7.34 -5.58
CA LEU A 400 8.53 -6.14 -5.60
C LEU A 400 9.67 -6.31 -4.59
N ILE A 401 10.92 -6.18 -5.06
CA ILE A 401 12.13 -6.20 -4.25
C ILE A 401 12.72 -4.80 -4.25
N LYS A 402 12.85 -4.17 -3.07
CA LYS A 402 13.54 -2.91 -2.86
C LYS A 402 14.86 -3.16 -2.15
N VAL A 403 15.95 -2.57 -2.66
CA VAL A 403 17.29 -2.73 -2.11
C VAL A 403 17.78 -1.39 -1.58
N TYR A 404 18.01 -1.36 -0.27
CA TYR A 404 18.52 -0.20 0.45
C TYR A 404 19.97 -0.42 0.83
N ASP A 405 20.74 0.66 0.72
CA ASP A 405 22.15 0.74 1.14
C ASP A 405 22.30 1.82 2.20
N ARG A 406 22.91 1.48 3.33
CA ARG A 406 23.29 2.46 4.37
C ARG A 406 24.76 2.35 4.67
N PRO A 407 25.62 3.07 3.95
CA PRO A 407 27.05 3.12 4.24
C PRO A 407 27.32 3.59 5.66
N MET A 408 28.44 3.14 6.24
CA MET A 408 28.84 3.55 7.59
C MET A 408 28.94 5.08 7.71
N GLY A 409 28.20 5.65 8.67
CA GLY A 409 28.15 7.10 8.93
C GLY A 409 26.98 7.83 8.28
N GLU A 410 26.25 7.17 7.38
CA GLU A 410 25.04 7.74 6.78
C GLU A 410 23.85 7.74 7.75
N ARG A 411 22.97 8.74 7.62
CA ARG A 411 21.84 8.96 8.52
C ARG A 411 20.52 8.38 8.03
N TYR A 412 20.49 7.83 6.80
CA TYR A 412 19.28 7.29 6.18
C TYR A 412 19.57 6.10 5.27
N ASP A 413 18.56 5.37 4.88
CA ASP A 413 18.64 4.25 3.94
C ASP A 413 18.44 4.74 2.51
N HIS A 414 19.47 4.66 1.67
CA HIS A 414 19.39 4.97 0.25
C HIS A 414 18.67 3.84 -0.49
N LEU A 415 17.58 4.11 -1.17
CA LEU A 415 16.98 3.14 -2.09
C LEU A 415 17.79 3.11 -3.38
N VAL A 416 18.73 2.16 -3.46
CA VAL A 416 19.72 2.10 -4.55
C VAL A 416 19.26 1.32 -5.76
N GLY A 417 18.24 0.47 -5.62
CA GLY A 417 17.66 -0.30 -6.71
C GLY A 417 16.37 -1.01 -6.34
N TYR A 418 15.60 -1.38 -7.33
CA TYR A 418 14.44 -2.25 -7.16
C TYR A 418 14.29 -3.20 -8.35
N GLY A 419 13.52 -4.26 -8.17
CA GLY A 419 13.18 -5.21 -9.21
C GLY A 419 11.78 -5.76 -9.01
N VAL A 420 11.11 -6.11 -10.11
CA VAL A 420 9.79 -6.73 -10.10
C VAL A 420 9.89 -8.08 -10.80
N ALA A 421 9.27 -9.10 -10.22
CA ALA A 421 9.11 -10.40 -10.84
C ALA A 421 7.67 -10.88 -10.72
N TYR A 422 7.27 -11.70 -11.66
CA TYR A 422 5.96 -12.35 -11.66
C TYR A 422 6.16 -13.86 -11.56
N SER A 423 5.36 -14.53 -10.73
CA SER A 423 5.29 -16.00 -10.76
C SER A 423 4.54 -16.48 -11.98
N GLY A 424 4.76 -17.74 -12.37
CA GLY A 424 4.05 -18.34 -13.51
C GLY A 424 4.59 -17.97 -14.90
N GLN A 425 5.76 -17.29 -14.98
CA GLN A 425 6.46 -17.01 -16.24
C GLN A 425 7.59 -18.00 -16.48
#